data_e5ed41366770d9fd0092518c6dca9676
#
_entry.id   e5ed41366770d9fd0092518c6dca9676
#
_cell.length_a   1.000
_cell.length_b   1.000
_cell.length_c   1.000
_cell.angle_alpha   90.00
_cell.angle_beta   90.00
_cell.angle_gamma   90.00
#
_symmetry.space_group_name_H-M   'P 1'
#
loop_
_entity.id
_entity.type
_entity.pdbx_description
1 polymer ?
#
loop_
_entity_poly.entity_id
_entity_poly.type
_entity_poly.pdbx_seq_one_letter_code
_entity_poly.pdbx_strand_id
1 'polypeptide(L)'
;MNSNEEQKDYWTNSAGKLWVKDKVEKDNMLEPLGNYALSKFDIIEGMNVLDIGCGTGITTVQIAKKINNIGYVSGLDFSETMINEAIKYSEKLGIKNINFAVKDIQNDELKILEYDAAFSRFGVMFFSNPIMAFKNIYSALKKNGILTFICWQSQKENPWYNSGLEIVKKYIDVPLPKENSPGPFAYADKSYIHNILTNSGYKDIEFYSYEKDIELFKGLTLESAIREYIESTPIFKEKMLILGALDKEKIFLEIKDIWEPYFKDKHLLFPSKTWVIKCKK
;
A
#
# COMPACT_ATOMS: atom_id res chain seq x y z
N MET A 1 19.42 13.18 -5.83
CA MET A 1 18.75 12.01 -6.40
C MET A 1 17.33 12.40 -6.80
N ASN A 2 16.82 11.80 -7.86
CA ASN A 2 15.42 11.98 -8.24
C ASN A 2 14.56 11.30 -7.16
N SER A 3 13.49 11.93 -6.66
CA SER A 3 12.66 11.39 -5.57
C SER A 3 12.08 9.99 -5.88
N ASN A 4 11.97 9.63 -7.14
CA ASN A 4 11.53 8.29 -7.57
C ASN A 4 12.63 7.22 -7.38
N GLU A 5 13.91 7.58 -7.56
CA GLU A 5 15.04 6.69 -7.28
C GLU A 5 15.17 6.39 -5.78
N GLU A 6 14.88 7.38 -4.92
CA GLU A 6 14.84 7.17 -3.47
C GLU A 6 13.73 6.18 -3.07
N GLN A 7 12.53 6.30 -3.65
CA GLN A 7 11.44 5.35 -3.43
C GLN A 7 11.81 3.94 -3.94
N LYS A 8 12.44 3.85 -5.12
CA LYS A 8 12.91 2.58 -5.68
C LYS A 8 13.93 1.91 -4.78
N ASP A 9 14.92 2.65 -4.29
CA ASP A 9 15.93 2.12 -3.35
C ASP A 9 15.28 1.66 -2.05
N TYR A 10 14.41 2.47 -1.46
CA TYR A 10 13.69 2.15 -0.23
C TYR A 10 12.89 0.84 -0.35
N TRP A 11 12.10 0.67 -1.41
CA TRP A 11 11.29 -0.53 -1.62
C TRP A 11 12.08 -1.74 -2.13
N THR A 12 13.23 -1.55 -2.77
CA THR A 12 14.08 -2.67 -3.19
C THR A 12 14.93 -3.18 -2.03
N ASN A 13 15.52 -2.28 -1.24
CA ASN A 13 16.58 -2.63 -0.29
C ASN A 13 16.11 -2.65 1.18
N SER A 14 15.21 -1.75 1.58
CA SER A 14 14.81 -1.61 2.99
C SER A 14 13.41 -2.16 3.23
N ALA A 15 12.37 -1.40 2.85
CA ALA A 15 10.99 -1.76 3.11
C ALA A 15 10.55 -3.04 2.39
N GLY A 16 11.04 -3.27 1.16
CA GLY A 16 10.69 -4.46 0.40
C GLY A 16 11.18 -5.75 1.04
N LYS A 17 12.40 -5.77 1.58
CA LYS A 17 12.92 -6.94 2.31
C LYS A 17 12.13 -7.23 3.59
N LEU A 18 11.75 -6.19 4.34
CA LEU A 18 10.90 -6.33 5.52
C LEU A 18 9.50 -6.78 5.13
N TRP A 19 8.95 -6.24 4.05
CA TRP A 19 7.65 -6.65 3.54
C TRP A 19 7.61 -8.13 3.15
N VAL A 20 8.62 -8.61 2.44
CA VAL A 20 8.73 -10.04 2.07
C VAL A 20 8.89 -10.93 3.30
N LYS A 21 9.69 -10.50 4.29
CA LYS A 21 9.86 -11.22 5.55
C LYS A 21 8.52 -11.38 6.30
N ASP A 22 7.75 -10.30 6.40
CA ASP A 22 6.52 -10.22 7.18
C ASP A 22 5.26 -10.33 6.30
N LYS A 23 5.39 -10.87 5.06
CA LYS A 23 4.34 -10.82 4.04
C LYS A 23 3.01 -11.40 4.51
N VAL A 24 3.02 -12.52 5.23
CA VAL A 24 1.79 -13.18 5.69
C VAL A 24 1.01 -12.28 6.64
N GLU A 25 1.70 -11.62 7.57
CA GLU A 25 1.07 -10.69 8.52
C GLU A 25 0.53 -9.45 7.81
N LYS A 26 1.35 -8.83 6.96
CA LYS A 26 0.94 -7.65 6.17
C LYS A 26 -0.20 -7.94 5.21
N ASP A 27 -0.18 -9.10 4.56
CA ASP A 27 -1.23 -9.48 3.66
C ASP A 27 -2.54 -9.77 4.41
N ASN A 28 -2.50 -10.47 5.55
CA ASN A 28 -3.66 -10.69 6.40
C ASN A 28 -4.26 -9.37 6.90
N MET A 29 -3.43 -8.41 7.29
CA MET A 29 -3.85 -7.07 7.70
C MET A 29 -4.57 -6.33 6.57
N LEU A 30 -4.05 -6.39 5.35
CA LEU A 30 -4.57 -5.66 4.20
C LEU A 30 -5.65 -6.42 3.41
N GLU A 31 -5.83 -7.72 3.63
CA GLU A 31 -6.75 -8.56 2.86
C GLU A 31 -8.20 -8.05 2.88
N PRO A 32 -8.81 -7.70 4.03
CA PRO A 32 -10.19 -7.20 4.06
C PRO A 32 -10.37 -5.92 3.23
N LEU A 33 -9.37 -5.03 3.26
CA LEU A 33 -9.36 -3.78 2.52
C LEU A 33 -9.20 -4.04 1.02
N GLY A 34 -8.26 -4.92 0.64
CA GLY A 34 -8.04 -5.34 -0.74
C GLY A 34 -9.26 -6.05 -1.33
N ASN A 35 -9.92 -6.93 -0.58
CA ASN A 35 -11.12 -7.63 -1.00
C ASN A 35 -12.28 -6.65 -1.25
N TYR A 36 -12.45 -5.64 -0.40
CA TYR A 36 -13.44 -4.59 -0.66
C TYR A 36 -13.11 -3.81 -1.94
N ALA A 37 -11.87 -3.42 -2.16
CA ALA A 37 -11.46 -2.73 -3.39
C ALA A 37 -11.70 -3.61 -4.63
N LEU A 38 -11.37 -4.90 -4.57
CA LEU A 38 -11.66 -5.88 -5.63
C LEU A 38 -13.16 -6.09 -5.88
N SER A 39 -14.02 -5.86 -4.89
CA SER A 39 -15.48 -5.90 -5.07
C SER A 39 -16.02 -4.71 -5.86
N LYS A 40 -15.27 -3.60 -5.91
CA LYS A 40 -15.58 -2.40 -6.71
C LYS A 40 -14.90 -2.41 -8.07
N PHE A 41 -14.05 -3.39 -8.33
CA PHE A 41 -13.31 -3.53 -9.57
C PHE A 41 -14.10 -4.37 -10.56
N ASP A 42 -14.71 -3.72 -11.56
CA ASP A 42 -15.59 -4.34 -12.56
C ASP A 42 -14.75 -5.07 -13.61
N ILE A 43 -14.23 -6.23 -13.23
CA ILE A 43 -13.53 -7.13 -14.15
C ILE A 43 -14.38 -8.36 -14.47
N ILE A 44 -14.27 -8.78 -15.72
CA ILE A 44 -14.92 -9.97 -16.24
C ILE A 44 -13.89 -10.93 -16.84
N GLU A 45 -14.30 -12.15 -17.05
CA GLU A 45 -13.52 -13.19 -17.70
C GLU A 45 -12.95 -12.70 -19.05
N GLY A 46 -11.71 -13.05 -19.32
CA GLY A 46 -11.02 -12.71 -20.57
C GLY A 46 -10.37 -11.33 -20.66
N MET A 47 -10.54 -10.47 -19.66
CA MET A 47 -9.86 -9.17 -19.62
C MET A 47 -8.35 -9.29 -19.47
N ASN A 48 -7.62 -8.35 -20.07
CA ASN A 48 -6.22 -8.12 -19.79
C ASN A 48 -6.11 -7.02 -18.71
N VAL A 49 -5.50 -7.33 -17.60
CA VAL A 49 -5.47 -6.47 -16.42
C VAL A 49 -4.03 -6.08 -16.05
N LEU A 50 -3.83 -4.82 -15.70
CA LEU A 50 -2.59 -4.30 -15.13
C LEU A 50 -2.74 -4.19 -13.61
N ASP A 51 -1.89 -4.86 -12.84
CA ASP A 51 -1.76 -4.70 -11.39
C ASP A 51 -0.54 -3.82 -11.08
N ILE A 52 -0.79 -2.62 -10.57
CA ILE A 52 0.18 -1.55 -10.37
C ILE A 52 0.71 -1.57 -8.95
N GLY A 53 2.05 -1.69 -8.80
CA GLY A 53 2.66 -1.88 -7.49
C GLY A 53 2.20 -3.22 -6.90
N CYS A 54 2.35 -4.29 -7.68
CA CYS A 54 1.80 -5.62 -7.36
C CYS A 54 2.43 -6.27 -6.12
N GLY A 55 3.56 -5.75 -5.66
CA GLY A 55 4.30 -6.26 -4.50
C GLY A 55 4.62 -7.75 -4.64
N THR A 56 4.25 -8.53 -3.64
CA THR A 56 4.44 -9.99 -3.59
C THR A 56 3.41 -10.81 -4.39
N GLY A 57 2.59 -10.15 -5.22
CA GLY A 57 1.73 -10.79 -6.22
C GLY A 57 0.38 -11.32 -5.72
N ILE A 58 -0.01 -11.09 -4.47
CA ILE A 58 -1.27 -11.63 -3.91
C ILE A 58 -2.48 -11.10 -4.67
N THR A 59 -2.56 -9.80 -4.88
CA THR A 59 -3.65 -9.17 -5.63
C THR A 59 -3.65 -9.62 -7.08
N THR A 60 -2.48 -9.72 -7.70
CA THR A 60 -2.32 -10.22 -9.08
C THR A 60 -2.91 -11.63 -9.23
N VAL A 61 -2.62 -12.52 -8.28
CA VAL A 61 -3.17 -13.89 -8.25
C VAL A 61 -4.70 -13.88 -8.04
N GLN A 62 -5.22 -13.02 -7.16
CA GLN A 62 -6.66 -12.87 -6.95
C GLN A 62 -7.38 -12.42 -8.22
N ILE A 63 -6.80 -11.45 -8.94
CA ILE A 63 -7.33 -10.96 -10.22
C ILE A 63 -7.26 -12.07 -11.28
N ALA A 64 -6.13 -12.77 -11.40
CA ALA A 64 -5.93 -13.85 -12.39
C ALA A 64 -6.96 -14.96 -12.24
N LYS A 65 -7.31 -15.33 -11.01
CA LYS A 65 -8.38 -16.30 -10.73
C LYS A 65 -9.75 -15.77 -11.17
N LYS A 66 -10.02 -14.48 -11.00
CA LYS A 66 -11.31 -13.87 -11.38
C LYS A 66 -11.52 -13.80 -12.90
N ILE A 67 -10.46 -13.58 -13.67
CA ILE A 67 -10.54 -13.55 -15.15
C ILE A 67 -10.44 -14.92 -15.83
N ASN A 68 -10.42 -16.00 -15.03
CA ASN A 68 -10.61 -17.40 -15.41
C ASN A 68 -9.68 -17.94 -16.52
N ASN A 69 -8.40 -17.52 -16.53
CA ASN A 69 -7.35 -17.99 -17.46
C ASN A 69 -7.58 -17.72 -18.96
N ILE A 70 -8.59 -16.95 -19.35
CA ILE A 70 -8.83 -16.55 -20.77
C ILE A 70 -8.09 -15.26 -21.11
N GLY A 71 -8.04 -14.30 -20.16
CA GLY A 71 -7.20 -13.12 -20.22
C GLY A 71 -5.89 -13.31 -19.48
N TYR A 72 -5.13 -12.25 -19.28
CA TYR A 72 -3.91 -12.28 -18.49
C TYR A 72 -3.78 -11.07 -17.55
N VAL A 73 -2.96 -11.22 -16.51
CA VAL A 73 -2.62 -10.14 -15.59
C VAL A 73 -1.14 -9.82 -15.68
N SER A 74 -0.82 -8.55 -15.91
CA SER A 74 0.54 -8.04 -15.76
C SER A 74 0.71 -7.41 -14.39
N GLY A 75 1.48 -8.05 -13.52
CA GLY A 75 1.89 -7.49 -12.23
C GLY A 75 3.19 -6.72 -12.38
N LEU A 76 3.14 -5.41 -12.17
CA LEU A 76 4.31 -4.54 -12.29
C LEU A 76 4.66 -3.92 -10.94
N ASP A 77 5.94 -4.00 -10.58
CA ASP A 77 6.51 -3.34 -9.40
C ASP A 77 7.95 -2.91 -9.72
N PHE A 78 8.41 -1.82 -9.15
CA PHE A 78 9.79 -1.37 -9.37
C PHE A 78 10.81 -2.06 -8.44
N SER A 79 10.34 -2.83 -7.46
CA SER A 79 11.15 -3.62 -6.55
C SER A 79 11.42 -5.02 -7.09
N GLU A 80 12.65 -5.30 -7.47
CA GLU A 80 13.07 -6.65 -7.90
C GLU A 80 12.84 -7.70 -6.79
N THR A 81 13.06 -7.33 -5.54
CA THR A 81 12.83 -8.20 -4.37
C THR A 81 11.36 -8.64 -4.29
N MET A 82 10.44 -7.73 -4.53
CA MET A 82 9.00 -8.03 -4.54
C MET A 82 8.61 -8.91 -5.72
N ILE A 83 9.08 -8.58 -6.92
CA ILE A 83 8.79 -9.34 -8.15
C ILE A 83 9.29 -10.78 -8.05
N ASN A 84 10.50 -10.99 -7.54
CA ASN A 84 11.04 -12.33 -7.35
C ASN A 84 10.17 -13.17 -6.39
N GLU A 85 9.61 -12.58 -5.37
CA GLU A 85 8.70 -13.26 -4.46
C GLU A 85 7.31 -13.51 -5.09
N ALA A 86 6.80 -12.56 -5.90
CA ALA A 86 5.56 -12.71 -6.63
C ALA A 86 5.60 -13.87 -7.63
N ILE A 87 6.72 -14.02 -8.36
CA ILE A 87 6.95 -15.14 -9.28
C ILE A 87 6.87 -16.47 -8.53
N LYS A 88 7.65 -16.63 -7.44
CA LYS A 88 7.64 -17.85 -6.61
C LYS A 88 6.23 -18.16 -6.07
N TYR A 89 5.50 -17.14 -5.65
CA TYR A 89 4.15 -17.31 -5.12
C TYR A 89 3.18 -17.82 -6.19
N SER A 90 3.19 -17.24 -7.39
CA SER A 90 2.31 -17.66 -8.49
C SER A 90 2.67 -19.05 -9.03
N GLU A 91 3.96 -19.38 -9.14
CA GLU A 91 4.44 -20.72 -9.53
C GLU A 91 3.99 -21.80 -8.54
N LYS A 92 4.12 -21.55 -7.24
CA LYS A 92 3.64 -22.46 -6.17
C LYS A 92 2.15 -22.75 -6.28
N LEU A 93 1.35 -21.78 -6.77
CA LEU A 93 -0.09 -21.93 -6.96
C LEU A 93 -0.48 -22.46 -8.35
N GLY A 94 0.50 -22.66 -9.26
CA GLY A 94 0.26 -23.14 -10.63
C GLY A 94 -0.52 -22.15 -11.51
N ILE A 95 -0.50 -20.85 -11.20
CA ILE A 95 -1.19 -19.83 -11.98
C ILE A 95 -0.36 -19.46 -13.21
N LYS A 96 -0.92 -19.61 -14.41
CA LYS A 96 -0.19 -19.47 -15.68
C LYS A 96 -0.51 -18.20 -16.47
N ASN A 97 -1.61 -17.53 -16.16
CA ASN A 97 -2.07 -16.34 -16.86
C ASN A 97 -1.58 -15.03 -16.20
N ILE A 98 -0.40 -15.08 -15.62
CA ILE A 98 0.26 -13.93 -15.00
C ILE A 98 1.63 -13.71 -15.64
N ASN A 99 1.97 -12.44 -15.86
CA ASN A 99 3.30 -11.99 -16.19
C ASN A 99 3.76 -10.95 -15.17
N PHE A 100 4.89 -11.17 -14.50
CA PHE A 100 5.50 -10.22 -13.59
C PHE A 100 6.70 -9.55 -14.24
N ALA A 101 6.85 -8.24 -14.03
CA ALA A 101 8.03 -7.52 -14.50
C ALA A 101 8.44 -6.39 -13.54
N VAL A 102 9.75 -6.19 -13.42
CA VAL A 102 10.31 -5.01 -12.74
C VAL A 102 10.12 -3.82 -13.67
N LYS A 103 9.27 -2.87 -13.24
CA LYS A 103 8.90 -1.68 -14.01
C LYS A 103 8.62 -0.50 -13.09
N ASP A 104 9.18 0.65 -13.45
CA ASP A 104 8.79 1.93 -12.86
C ASP A 104 7.62 2.50 -13.67
N ILE A 105 6.41 2.35 -13.15
CA ILE A 105 5.17 2.83 -13.79
C ILE A 105 5.22 4.32 -14.13
N GLN A 106 5.96 5.12 -13.37
CA GLN A 106 6.08 6.55 -13.61
C GLN A 106 6.97 6.86 -14.82
N ASN A 107 8.08 6.15 -14.98
CA ASN A 107 9.15 6.53 -15.91
C ASN A 107 9.30 5.56 -17.10
N ASP A 108 8.95 4.29 -16.94
CA ASP A 108 9.09 3.31 -18.01
C ASP A 108 7.89 3.33 -18.96
N GLU A 109 8.15 3.13 -20.24
CA GLU A 109 7.09 2.99 -21.24
C GLU A 109 6.25 1.75 -20.99
N LEU A 110 4.94 1.92 -20.94
CA LEU A 110 3.95 0.85 -20.93
C LEU A 110 3.44 0.62 -22.35
N LYS A 111 3.00 -0.60 -22.64
CA LYS A 111 2.34 -0.91 -23.91
C LYS A 111 1.03 -0.13 -24.01
N ILE A 112 0.87 0.62 -25.09
CA ILE A 112 -0.30 1.47 -25.34
C ILE A 112 -1.52 0.60 -25.68
N LEU A 113 -2.70 0.92 -25.10
CA LEU A 113 -3.98 0.27 -25.38
C LEU A 113 -3.96 -1.28 -25.18
N GLU A 114 -3.18 -1.74 -24.23
CA GLU A 114 -3.00 -3.18 -23.94
C GLU A 114 -4.06 -3.70 -22.96
N TYR A 115 -4.44 -2.90 -21.96
CA TYR A 115 -5.22 -3.37 -20.82
C TYR A 115 -6.68 -2.90 -20.86
N ASP A 116 -7.59 -3.81 -20.54
CA ASP A 116 -9.01 -3.52 -20.36
C ASP A 116 -9.26 -2.82 -19.02
N ALA A 117 -8.44 -3.16 -18.02
CA ALA A 117 -8.54 -2.62 -16.67
C ALA A 117 -7.18 -2.51 -15.98
N ALA A 118 -7.08 -1.60 -15.03
CA ALA A 118 -5.93 -1.47 -14.14
C ALA A 118 -6.38 -1.44 -12.68
N PHE A 119 -5.57 -2.03 -11.80
CA PHE A 119 -5.82 -2.09 -10.37
C PHE A 119 -4.57 -1.70 -9.58
N SER A 120 -4.73 -1.17 -8.37
CA SER A 120 -3.64 -1.01 -7.41
C SER A 120 -4.13 -1.15 -5.98
N ARG A 121 -3.46 -2.00 -5.20
CA ARG A 121 -3.65 -2.10 -3.76
C ARG A 121 -2.53 -1.38 -3.02
N PHE A 122 -2.75 -0.11 -2.64
CA PHE A 122 -1.81 0.73 -1.91
C PHE A 122 -0.47 1.02 -2.62
N GLY A 123 -0.34 0.72 -3.92
CA GLY A 123 0.90 0.94 -4.68
C GLY A 123 1.05 2.37 -5.22
N VAL A 124 -0.04 2.98 -5.70
CA VAL A 124 -0.01 4.28 -6.40
C VAL A 124 0.39 5.47 -5.51
N MET A 125 0.33 5.33 -4.19
CA MET A 125 0.65 6.39 -3.22
C MET A 125 2.15 6.78 -3.20
N PHE A 126 2.99 6.00 -3.86
CA PHE A 126 4.45 6.18 -3.83
C PHE A 126 5.00 6.88 -5.08
N PHE A 127 4.15 7.36 -5.98
CA PHE A 127 4.59 8.14 -7.14
C PHE A 127 5.11 9.52 -6.73
N SER A 128 6.32 9.87 -7.19
CA SER A 128 6.89 11.20 -6.98
C SER A 128 6.31 12.25 -7.92
N ASN A 129 5.85 11.82 -9.09
CA ASN A 129 5.07 12.63 -10.05
C ASN A 129 3.78 11.88 -10.42
N PRO A 130 2.72 12.03 -9.61
CA PRO A 130 1.50 11.27 -9.80
C PRO A 130 0.81 11.54 -11.16
N ILE A 131 0.82 12.79 -11.64
CA ILE A 131 0.21 13.12 -12.93
C ILE A 131 0.91 12.38 -14.07
N MET A 132 2.23 12.30 -14.05
CA MET A 132 3.01 11.57 -15.05
C MET A 132 2.69 10.07 -15.01
N ALA A 133 2.67 9.48 -13.81
CA ALA A 133 2.36 8.06 -13.62
C ALA A 133 0.94 7.72 -14.07
N PHE A 134 -0.07 8.50 -13.66
CA PHE A 134 -1.46 8.26 -14.06
C PHE A 134 -1.70 8.50 -15.56
N LYS A 135 -0.98 9.42 -16.22
CA LYS A 135 -1.00 9.56 -17.68
C LYS A 135 -0.40 8.34 -18.38
N ASN A 136 0.66 7.76 -17.85
CA ASN A 136 1.25 6.55 -18.39
C ASN A 136 0.28 5.36 -18.26
N ILE A 137 -0.35 5.18 -17.09
CA ILE A 137 -1.40 4.17 -16.90
C ILE A 137 -2.59 4.42 -17.87
N TYR A 138 -3.02 5.68 -18.00
CA TYR A 138 -4.08 6.06 -18.93
C TYR A 138 -3.74 5.66 -20.37
N SER A 139 -2.50 5.87 -20.83
CA SER A 139 -2.09 5.48 -22.18
C SER A 139 -2.15 3.97 -22.39
N ALA A 140 -1.81 3.19 -21.36
CA ALA A 140 -1.82 1.73 -21.40
C ALA A 140 -3.24 1.11 -21.40
N LEU A 141 -4.22 1.82 -20.87
CA LEU A 141 -5.62 1.39 -20.90
C LEU A 141 -6.22 1.53 -22.31
N LYS A 142 -7.04 0.56 -22.71
CA LYS A 142 -7.89 0.63 -23.89
C LYS A 142 -8.96 1.73 -23.74
N LYS A 143 -9.62 2.08 -24.85
CA LYS A 143 -10.79 2.99 -24.80
C LYS A 143 -11.87 2.41 -23.88
N ASN A 144 -12.40 3.24 -22.99
CA ASN A 144 -13.33 2.87 -21.91
C ASN A 144 -12.72 1.93 -20.85
N GLY A 145 -11.40 1.75 -20.83
CA GLY A 145 -10.73 1.00 -19.80
C GLY A 145 -10.93 1.62 -18.43
N ILE A 146 -10.97 0.78 -17.40
CA ILE A 146 -11.22 1.20 -16.01
C ILE A 146 -9.95 1.18 -15.19
N LEU A 147 -9.85 2.12 -14.27
CA LEU A 147 -8.84 2.11 -13.21
C LEU A 147 -9.54 2.05 -11.86
N THR A 148 -9.13 1.12 -11.00
CA THR A 148 -9.58 1.05 -9.61
C THR A 148 -8.37 0.95 -8.70
N PHE A 149 -8.32 1.75 -7.64
CA PHE A 149 -7.25 1.64 -6.64
C PHE A 149 -7.74 1.96 -5.24
N ILE A 150 -7.01 1.48 -4.24
CA ILE A 150 -7.24 1.76 -2.84
C ILE A 150 -6.05 2.50 -2.24
N CYS A 151 -6.34 3.50 -1.41
CA CYS A 151 -5.35 4.26 -0.64
C CYS A 151 -5.91 4.64 0.74
N TRP A 152 -5.01 5.03 1.67
CA TRP A 152 -5.41 5.46 2.99
C TRP A 152 -6.07 6.86 2.96
N GLN A 153 -7.07 7.07 3.81
CA GLN A 153 -7.58 8.39 4.17
C GLN A 153 -6.60 9.09 5.12
N SER A 154 -7.03 10.16 5.80
CA SER A 154 -6.13 10.94 6.63
C SER A 154 -5.50 10.14 7.79
N GLN A 155 -4.34 10.58 8.25
CA GLN A 155 -3.70 9.99 9.43
C GLN A 155 -4.59 10.01 10.67
N LYS A 156 -5.45 11.03 10.81
CA LYS A 156 -6.38 11.15 11.94
C LYS A 156 -7.39 10.00 11.98
N GLU A 157 -7.76 9.47 10.82
CA GLU A 157 -8.70 8.36 10.67
C GLU A 157 -8.02 7.00 10.69
N ASN A 158 -6.69 6.99 10.85
CA ASN A 158 -5.85 5.81 10.83
C ASN A 158 -4.93 5.78 12.07
N PRO A 159 -5.49 5.63 13.28
CA PRO A 159 -4.72 5.68 14.52
C PRO A 159 -3.65 4.58 14.64
N TRP A 160 -3.77 3.51 13.89
CA TRP A 160 -2.76 2.47 13.76
C TRP A 160 -1.39 3.01 13.35
N TYR A 161 -1.35 4.08 12.57
CA TYR A 161 -0.13 4.72 12.12
C TYR A 161 0.32 5.85 13.07
N ASN A 162 -0.63 6.68 13.50
CA ASN A 162 -0.34 7.97 14.10
C ASN A 162 -0.22 7.93 15.62
N SER A 163 -0.96 7.05 16.31
CA SER A 163 -1.06 7.10 17.78
C SER A 163 0.30 6.91 18.48
N GLY A 164 1.06 5.89 18.12
CA GLY A 164 2.39 5.67 18.68
C GLY A 164 3.41 6.74 18.22
N LEU A 165 3.32 7.19 16.97
CA LEU A 165 4.18 8.23 16.42
C LEU A 165 4.03 9.56 17.19
N GLU A 166 2.82 9.97 17.52
CA GLU A 166 2.58 11.20 18.29
C GLU A 166 3.17 11.17 19.70
N ILE A 167 3.26 10.01 20.31
CA ILE A 167 3.96 9.85 21.59
C ILE A 167 5.47 9.98 21.38
N VAL A 168 6.04 9.23 20.44
CA VAL A 168 7.48 9.23 20.18
C VAL A 168 7.99 10.65 19.84
N LYS A 169 7.23 11.41 19.08
CA LYS A 169 7.54 12.81 18.71
C LYS A 169 7.68 13.77 19.89
N LYS A 170 7.13 13.47 21.06
CA LYS A 170 7.31 14.30 22.26
C LYS A 170 8.75 14.22 22.80
N TYR A 171 9.46 13.16 22.51
CA TYR A 171 10.77 12.82 23.06
C TYR A 171 11.90 12.89 22.06
N ILE A 172 11.62 12.67 20.79
CA ILE A 172 12.60 12.70 19.70
C ILE A 172 12.08 13.48 18.50
N ASP A 173 13.00 14.13 17.80
CA ASP A 173 12.69 14.79 16.54
C ASP A 173 12.51 13.73 15.43
N VAL A 174 11.28 13.63 14.94
CA VAL A 174 10.91 12.76 13.81
C VAL A 174 10.52 13.65 12.65
N PRO A 175 11.27 13.61 11.52
CA PRO A 175 10.93 14.38 10.34
C PRO A 175 9.53 14.02 9.85
N LEU A 176 8.69 15.04 9.66
CA LEU A 176 7.38 14.84 9.04
C LEU A 176 7.49 14.87 7.53
N PRO A 177 6.84 13.95 6.81
CA PRO A 177 6.76 14.03 5.37
C PRO A 177 6.00 15.30 4.98
N LYS A 178 6.43 15.91 3.86
CA LYS A 178 5.68 17.03 3.28
C LYS A 178 4.31 16.55 2.80
N GLU A 179 3.35 17.45 2.82
CA GLU A 179 2.01 17.17 2.29
C GLU A 179 2.11 16.62 0.85
N ASN A 180 1.34 15.58 0.57
CA ASN A 180 1.29 14.89 -0.73
C ASN A 180 2.64 14.31 -1.23
N SER A 181 3.67 14.26 -0.37
CA SER A 181 4.90 13.53 -0.73
C SER A 181 4.65 12.01 -0.78
N PRO A 182 5.43 11.26 -1.60
CA PRO A 182 5.28 9.82 -1.71
C PRO A 182 5.26 9.13 -0.35
N GLY A 183 4.23 8.33 -0.10
CA GLY A 183 4.06 7.65 1.18
C GLY A 183 2.62 7.20 1.42
N PRO A 184 2.35 6.51 2.53
CA PRO A 184 1.03 5.92 2.79
C PRO A 184 -0.14 6.90 2.71
N PHE A 185 0.08 8.17 3.07
CA PHE A 185 -0.96 9.20 3.12
C PHE A 185 -0.86 10.27 2.03
N ALA A 186 -0.06 10.02 0.97
CA ALA A 186 0.07 10.92 -0.17
C ALA A 186 -1.28 11.26 -0.83
N TYR A 187 -2.23 10.34 -0.76
CA TYR A 187 -3.56 10.45 -1.37
C TYR A 187 -4.67 10.47 -0.33
N ALA A 188 -4.43 11.08 0.83
CA ALA A 188 -5.44 11.23 1.87
C ALA A 188 -6.57 12.18 1.46
N ASP A 189 -6.24 13.26 0.74
CA ASP A 189 -7.18 14.29 0.32
C ASP A 189 -7.91 13.91 -0.97
N LYS A 190 -9.23 13.85 -0.89
CA LYS A 190 -10.11 13.50 -2.01
C LYS A 190 -10.00 14.50 -3.18
N SER A 191 -9.87 15.79 -2.87
CA SER A 191 -9.79 16.84 -3.89
C SER A 191 -8.46 16.76 -4.64
N TYR A 192 -7.38 16.44 -3.94
CA TYR A 192 -6.07 16.21 -4.54
C TYR A 192 -6.10 15.01 -5.51
N ILE A 193 -6.68 13.87 -5.09
CA ILE A 193 -6.84 12.69 -5.98
C ILE A 193 -7.66 13.06 -7.20
N HIS A 194 -8.81 13.71 -7.01
CA HIS A 194 -9.69 14.12 -8.11
C HIS A 194 -8.95 14.99 -9.12
N ASN A 195 -8.17 15.97 -8.64
CA ASN A 195 -7.39 16.86 -9.48
C ASN A 195 -6.31 16.09 -10.29
N ILE A 196 -5.57 15.17 -9.65
CA ILE A 196 -4.59 14.32 -10.35
C ILE A 196 -5.25 13.53 -11.47
N LEU A 197 -6.35 12.84 -11.18
CA LEU A 197 -7.02 11.97 -12.14
C LEU A 197 -7.60 12.77 -13.31
N THR A 198 -8.25 13.90 -13.03
CA THR A 198 -8.80 14.78 -14.06
C THR A 198 -7.70 15.33 -14.99
N ASN A 199 -6.57 15.80 -14.42
CA ASN A 199 -5.43 16.29 -15.18
C ASN A 199 -4.68 15.17 -15.94
N SER A 200 -4.95 13.91 -15.61
CA SER A 200 -4.43 12.74 -16.30
C SER A 200 -5.39 12.20 -17.38
N GLY A 201 -6.60 12.79 -17.52
CA GLY A 201 -7.56 12.48 -18.57
C GLY A 201 -8.71 11.56 -18.15
N TYR A 202 -8.73 11.09 -16.90
CA TYR A 202 -9.78 10.20 -16.39
C TYR A 202 -11.12 10.93 -16.20
N LYS A 203 -12.21 10.17 -16.34
CA LYS A 203 -13.61 10.58 -16.19
C LYS A 203 -14.34 9.64 -15.24
N ASP A 204 -15.60 9.98 -14.93
CA ASP A 204 -16.47 9.15 -14.09
C ASP A 204 -15.76 8.74 -12.78
N ILE A 205 -15.16 9.72 -12.08
CA ILE A 205 -14.36 9.48 -10.89
C ILE A 205 -15.28 9.28 -9.69
N GLU A 206 -15.34 8.06 -9.19
CA GLU A 206 -16.14 7.66 -8.05
C GLU A 206 -15.25 7.38 -6.84
N PHE A 207 -15.72 7.77 -5.64
CA PHE A 207 -15.03 7.54 -4.37
C PHE A 207 -15.93 6.75 -3.42
N TYR A 208 -15.40 5.66 -2.91
CA TYR A 208 -16.02 4.85 -1.88
C TYR A 208 -15.18 4.91 -0.61
N SER A 209 -15.77 5.40 0.49
CA SER A 209 -15.14 5.30 1.81
C SER A 209 -15.37 3.90 2.37
N TYR A 210 -14.31 3.30 2.91
CA TYR A 210 -14.42 2.00 3.57
C TYR A 210 -13.68 2.03 4.90
N GLU A 211 -14.36 1.58 5.93
CA GLU A 211 -13.84 1.48 7.30
C GLU A 211 -13.77 0.02 7.70
N LYS A 212 -12.65 -0.38 8.27
CA LYS A 212 -12.43 -1.73 8.77
C LYS A 212 -11.34 -1.72 9.83
N ASP A 213 -11.57 -2.41 10.93
CA ASP A 213 -10.50 -2.65 11.88
C ASP A 213 -9.44 -3.55 11.26
N ILE A 214 -8.18 -3.19 11.46
CA ILE A 214 -7.01 -3.97 11.07
C ILE A 214 -6.30 -4.49 12.31
N GLU A 215 -5.83 -5.72 12.25
CA GLU A 215 -5.08 -6.35 13.31
C GLU A 215 -3.57 -6.13 13.10
N LEU A 216 -2.91 -5.57 14.11
CA LEU A 216 -1.46 -5.41 14.13
C LEU A 216 -0.84 -6.35 15.16
N PHE A 217 0.38 -6.81 14.88
CA PHE A 217 1.17 -7.63 15.81
C PHE A 217 0.41 -8.84 16.33
N LYS A 218 -0.21 -9.57 15.41
CA LYS A 218 -1.08 -10.72 15.69
C LYS A 218 -0.42 -11.72 16.62
N GLY A 219 -1.13 -12.07 17.69
CA GLY A 219 -0.70 -13.08 18.68
C GLY A 219 0.30 -12.58 19.71
N LEU A 220 0.71 -11.31 19.68
CA LEU A 220 1.54 -10.70 20.71
C LEU A 220 0.69 -10.18 21.87
N THR A 221 1.29 -10.10 23.08
CA THR A 221 0.74 -9.30 24.17
C THR A 221 0.87 -7.82 23.82
N LEU A 222 0.10 -6.94 24.49
CA LEU A 222 0.19 -5.50 24.27
C LEU A 222 1.63 -4.98 24.48
N GLU A 223 2.28 -5.43 25.53
CA GLU A 223 3.67 -5.05 25.84
C GLU A 223 4.64 -5.50 24.74
N SER A 224 4.47 -6.72 24.22
CA SER A 224 5.31 -7.25 23.15
C SER A 224 5.04 -6.52 21.82
N ALA A 225 3.79 -6.18 21.53
CA ALA A 225 3.43 -5.40 20.36
C ALA A 225 4.04 -3.99 20.37
N ILE A 226 4.04 -3.32 21.51
CA ILE A 226 4.67 -1.99 21.67
C ILE A 226 6.18 -2.09 21.47
N ARG A 227 6.83 -3.09 22.02
CA ARG A 227 8.29 -3.30 21.82
C ARG A 227 8.60 -3.56 20.35
N GLU A 228 7.84 -4.44 19.70
CA GLU A 228 7.99 -4.72 18.27
C GLU A 228 7.78 -3.47 17.41
N TYR A 229 6.77 -2.65 17.73
CA TYR A 229 6.53 -1.39 17.04
C TYR A 229 7.73 -0.44 17.09
N ILE A 230 8.32 -0.29 18.29
CA ILE A 230 9.48 0.57 18.50
C ILE A 230 10.71 0.01 17.76
N GLU A 231 10.93 -1.30 17.84
CA GLU A 231 12.10 -1.96 17.25
C GLU A 231 12.01 -2.13 15.72
N SER A 232 10.82 -2.36 15.19
CA SER A 232 10.60 -2.55 13.74
C SER A 232 10.55 -1.25 12.94
N THR A 233 10.37 -0.09 13.62
CA THR A 233 10.38 1.22 12.97
C THR A 233 11.81 1.79 12.96
N PRO A 234 12.51 1.83 11.80
CA PRO A 234 13.94 2.13 11.76
C PRO A 234 14.34 3.44 12.44
N ILE A 235 13.54 4.52 12.19
CA ILE A 235 13.82 5.82 12.80
C ILE A 235 13.64 5.81 14.32
N PHE A 236 12.70 5.02 14.86
CA PHE A 236 12.53 4.90 16.30
C PHE A 236 13.68 4.12 16.90
N LYS A 237 14.01 2.97 16.32
CA LYS A 237 15.12 2.14 16.75
C LYS A 237 16.42 2.94 16.86
N GLU A 238 16.76 3.72 15.83
CA GLU A 238 17.97 4.56 15.84
C GLU A 238 17.92 5.63 16.94
N LYS A 239 16.84 6.40 16.97
CA LYS A 239 16.68 7.52 17.90
C LYS A 239 16.53 7.08 19.36
N MET A 240 15.91 5.92 19.60
CA MET A 240 15.81 5.35 20.95
C MET A 240 17.17 4.99 21.55
N LEU A 241 18.22 4.77 20.75
CA LEU A 241 19.55 4.45 21.27
C LEU A 241 20.13 5.59 22.11
N ILE A 242 19.83 6.84 21.79
CA ILE A 242 20.35 8.04 22.46
C ILE A 242 19.52 8.48 23.68
N LEU A 243 18.33 7.91 23.88
CA LEU A 243 17.47 8.25 25.02
C LEU A 243 17.90 7.53 26.30
N GLY A 244 17.71 8.22 27.43
CA GLY A 244 17.87 7.64 28.76
C GLY A 244 16.81 6.58 29.08
N ALA A 245 17.08 5.71 30.04
CA ALA A 245 16.18 4.64 30.46
C ALA A 245 14.81 5.16 30.90
N LEU A 246 14.77 6.28 31.62
CA LEU A 246 13.52 6.90 32.08
C LEU A 246 12.60 7.37 30.92
N ASP A 247 13.19 7.96 29.88
CA ASP A 247 12.38 8.44 28.75
C ASP A 247 11.88 7.28 27.88
N LYS A 248 12.68 6.23 27.73
CA LYS A 248 12.23 4.98 27.08
C LYS A 248 11.04 4.36 27.80
N GLU A 249 11.10 4.32 29.12
CA GLU A 249 9.99 3.79 29.95
C GLU A 249 8.74 4.67 29.82
N LYS A 250 8.86 5.99 29.85
CA LYS A 250 7.74 6.91 29.66
C LYS A 250 7.09 6.71 28.29
N ILE A 251 7.88 6.65 27.21
CA ILE A 251 7.38 6.38 25.85
C ILE A 251 6.59 5.08 25.82
N PHE A 252 7.14 4.01 26.40
CA PHE A 252 6.49 2.71 26.47
C PHE A 252 5.14 2.79 27.21
N LEU A 253 5.10 3.41 28.38
CA LEU A 253 3.88 3.54 29.17
C LEU A 253 2.83 4.42 28.48
N GLU A 254 3.21 5.55 27.90
CA GLU A 254 2.29 6.40 27.18
C GLU A 254 1.72 5.70 25.94
N ILE A 255 2.51 4.92 25.19
CA ILE A 255 1.99 4.12 24.09
C ILE A 255 1.03 3.05 24.62
N LYS A 256 1.36 2.40 25.73
CA LYS A 256 0.51 1.39 26.36
C LYS A 256 -0.86 1.97 26.71
N ASP A 257 -0.89 3.12 27.37
CA ASP A 257 -2.14 3.79 27.77
C ASP A 257 -3.05 4.10 26.58
N ILE A 258 -2.48 4.59 25.47
CA ILE A 258 -3.27 4.92 24.27
C ILE A 258 -3.64 3.71 23.41
N TRP A 259 -2.90 2.59 23.53
CA TRP A 259 -3.18 1.37 22.77
C TRP A 259 -4.08 0.38 23.51
N GLU A 260 -4.15 0.45 24.85
CA GLU A 260 -4.98 -0.44 25.67
C GLU A 260 -6.45 -0.52 25.24
N PRO A 261 -7.14 0.58 24.84
CA PRO A 261 -8.51 0.52 24.33
C PRO A 261 -8.69 -0.29 23.06
N TYR A 262 -7.62 -0.45 22.25
CA TYR A 262 -7.61 -1.21 21.02
C TYR A 262 -7.19 -2.68 21.22
N PHE A 263 -6.75 -3.05 22.42
CA PHE A 263 -6.34 -4.42 22.74
C PHE A 263 -7.49 -5.18 23.40
N LYS A 264 -8.11 -6.10 22.63
CA LYS A 264 -9.27 -6.90 23.06
C LYS A 264 -9.06 -8.37 22.73
N ASP A 265 -9.34 -9.25 23.67
CA ASP A 265 -9.26 -10.71 23.48
C ASP A 265 -7.94 -11.20 22.85
N LYS A 266 -6.82 -10.58 23.23
CA LYS A 266 -5.46 -10.83 22.69
C LYS A 266 -5.28 -10.38 21.23
N HIS A 267 -6.12 -9.48 20.75
CA HIS A 267 -6.03 -8.88 19.42
C HIS A 267 -5.84 -7.37 19.54
N LEU A 268 -4.82 -6.83 18.91
CA LEU A 268 -4.61 -5.38 18.80
C LEU A 268 -5.29 -4.88 17.52
N LEU A 269 -6.51 -4.37 17.66
CA LEU A 269 -7.40 -3.97 16.58
C LEU A 269 -7.52 -2.45 16.50
N PHE A 270 -7.04 -1.87 15.42
CA PHE A 270 -7.16 -0.44 15.17
C PHE A 270 -8.17 -0.16 14.07
N PRO A 271 -9.04 0.85 14.25
CA PRO A 271 -9.84 1.34 13.15
C PRO A 271 -8.94 1.84 12.02
N SER A 272 -9.34 1.55 10.81
CA SER A 272 -8.70 2.07 9.61
C SER A 272 -9.71 2.57 8.60
N LYS A 273 -9.32 3.57 7.82
CA LYS A 273 -10.19 4.19 6.83
C LYS A 273 -9.46 4.40 5.52
N THR A 274 -10.11 3.97 4.45
CA THR A 274 -9.54 4.00 3.10
C THR A 274 -10.49 4.66 2.11
N TRP A 275 -9.90 5.20 1.05
CA TRP A 275 -10.61 5.49 -0.20
C TRP A 275 -10.44 4.33 -1.16
N VAL A 276 -11.52 3.87 -1.76
CA VAL A 276 -11.47 3.11 -3.02
C VAL A 276 -11.96 4.03 -4.12
N ILE A 277 -11.12 4.22 -5.12
CA ILE A 277 -11.37 5.12 -6.23
C ILE A 277 -11.55 4.28 -7.51
N LYS A 278 -12.58 4.60 -8.28
CA LYS A 278 -12.83 4.01 -9.58
C LYS A 278 -13.00 5.12 -10.60
N CYS A 279 -12.39 4.99 -11.76
CA CYS A 279 -12.53 5.95 -12.86
C CYS A 279 -12.34 5.29 -14.21
N LYS A 280 -12.68 6.01 -15.29
CA LYS A 280 -12.61 5.53 -16.68
C LYS A 280 -11.69 6.39 -17.54
N LYS A 281 -11.09 5.72 -18.54
CA LYS A 281 -10.43 6.38 -19.68
C LYS A 281 -11.43 6.98 -20.65
#